data_4a975b202ebd014dfa0f52a14835d567
#
_entry.id   4a975b202ebd014dfa0f52a14835d567
#
_cell.length_a   1.000
_cell.length_b   1.000
_cell.length_c   1.000
_cell.angle_alpha   90.00
_cell.angle_beta   90.00
_cell.angle_gamma   90.00
#
_symmetry.space_group_name_H-M   'P 1'
#
loop_
_entity.id
_entity.type
_entity.pdbx_description
1 polymer ?
#
loop_
_entity_poly.entity_id
_entity_poly.type
_entity_poly.pdbx_seq_one_letter_code
_entity_poly.pdbx_strand_id
1 'polypeptide(L)' 'MPVRVHLFAYLTKYSPTGEEKFDLDLVPGTTAGQLLEKLGIAPDFEKRVLVNGRHADPSIRLSEGDDVFIYPPAAGG' A
#
# COMPACT_ATOMS: atom_id res chain seq x y z
N MET A 1 -14.55 -5.10 -0.65
CA MET A 1 -13.78 -4.92 0.59
C MET A 1 -12.93 -3.66 0.47
N PRO A 2 -13.39 -2.54 1.01
CA PRO A 2 -12.62 -1.29 0.93
C PRO A 2 -11.49 -1.25 1.94
N VAL A 3 -10.34 -0.76 1.50
CA VAL A 3 -9.22 -0.44 2.38
C VAL A 3 -8.80 0.99 2.09
N ARG A 4 -8.12 1.63 3.02
CA ARG A 4 -7.62 2.98 2.83
C ARG A 4 -6.13 2.93 2.59
N VAL A 5 -5.69 3.54 1.50
CA VAL A 5 -4.29 3.54 1.11
C VAL A 5 -3.73 4.95 1.29
N HIS A 6 -2.54 5.03 1.88
CA HIS A 6 -1.81 6.28 2.06
C HIS A 6 -0.46 6.16 1.37
N LEU A 7 -0.24 6.97 0.35
CA LEU A 7 1.02 6.99 -0.38
C LEU A 7 1.79 8.25 -0.01
N PHE A 8 3.10 8.11 0.21
CA PHE A 8 3.93 9.21 0.67
C PHE A 8 5.00 9.58 -0.34
N ALA A 9 5.35 10.86 -0.36
CA ALA A 9 6.42 11.42 -1.19
C ALA A 9 6.19 11.06 -2.68
N TYR A 10 7.23 10.64 -3.36
CA TYR A 10 7.15 10.34 -4.80
C TYR A 10 6.26 9.14 -5.13
N LEU A 11 5.85 8.36 -4.12
CA LEU A 11 4.96 7.23 -4.36
C LEU A 11 3.54 7.65 -4.72
N THR A 12 3.21 8.93 -4.52
CA THR A 12 1.88 9.43 -4.87
C THR A 12 1.57 9.28 -6.37
N LYS A 13 2.60 9.13 -7.19
CA LYS A 13 2.39 8.90 -8.64
C LYS A 13 1.66 7.59 -8.92
N TYR A 14 1.62 6.67 -7.97
CA TYR A 14 0.89 5.40 -8.13
C TYR A 14 -0.57 5.51 -7.71
N SER A 15 -1.00 6.66 -7.22
CA SER A 15 -2.38 6.85 -6.79
C SER A 15 -3.32 6.89 -8.01
N PRO A 16 -4.39 6.08 -8.01
CA PRO A 16 -5.36 6.13 -9.11
C PRO A 16 -6.17 7.42 -9.15
N THR A 17 -6.23 8.15 -8.03
CA THR A 17 -6.98 9.42 -7.96
C THR A 17 -6.07 10.63 -8.04
N GLY A 18 -4.76 10.44 -7.94
CA GLY A 18 -3.79 11.52 -7.82
C GLY A 18 -3.65 12.07 -6.41
N GLU A 19 -4.45 11.59 -5.48
CA GLU A 19 -4.39 12.03 -4.09
C GLU A 19 -3.53 11.09 -3.26
N GLU A 20 -2.93 11.61 -2.19
CA GLU A 20 -2.08 10.83 -1.31
C GLU A 20 -2.85 9.77 -0.55
N LYS A 21 -4.11 10.02 -0.29
CA LYS A 21 -4.98 9.11 0.46
C LYS A 21 -6.20 8.81 -0.38
N PHE A 22 -6.53 7.54 -0.49
CA PHE A 22 -7.69 7.10 -1.28
C PHE A 22 -8.19 5.76 -0.79
N ASP A 23 -9.44 5.48 -1.07
CA ASP A 23 -10.02 4.17 -0.80
C ASP A 23 -9.84 3.28 -2.02
N LEU A 24 -9.58 2.01 -1.77
CA LEU A 24 -9.41 1.02 -2.82
C LEU A 24 -10.26 -0.19 -2.48
N ASP A 25 -11.10 -0.59 -3.45
CA ASP A 25 -11.96 -1.74 -3.25
C ASP A 25 -11.22 -3.01 -3.71
N LEU A 26 -11.10 -3.96 -2.81
CA LEU A 26 -10.33 -5.18 -3.05
C LEU A 26 -11.22 -6.41 -2.92
N VAL A 27 -10.85 -7.46 -3.63
CA VAL A 27 -11.48 -8.77 -3.47
C VAL A 27 -11.06 -9.33 -2.10
N PRO A 28 -11.99 -9.92 -1.34
CA PRO A 28 -11.62 -10.57 -0.07
C PRO A 28 -10.50 -11.59 -0.26
N GLY A 29 -9.54 -11.58 0.65
CA GLY A 29 -8.37 -12.44 0.56
C GLY A 29 -7.18 -11.81 -0.13
N THR A 30 -7.32 -10.60 -0.62
CA THR A 30 -6.22 -9.87 -1.25
C THR A 30 -5.09 -9.64 -0.23
N THR A 31 -3.87 -9.92 -0.64
CA THR A 31 -2.69 -9.68 0.19
C THR A 31 -2.13 -8.29 -0.04
N ALA A 32 -1.26 -7.86 0.87
CA ALA A 32 -0.56 -6.58 0.71
C ALA A 32 0.23 -6.53 -0.59
N GLY A 33 0.90 -7.64 -0.94
CA GLY A 33 1.64 -7.73 -2.20
C GLY A 33 0.75 -7.57 -3.41
N GLN A 34 -0.43 -8.17 -3.38
CA GLN A 34 -1.38 -8.05 -4.48
C GLN A 34 -1.92 -6.63 -4.60
N LEU A 35 -2.09 -5.94 -3.48
CA LEU A 35 -2.49 -4.54 -3.50
C LEU A 35 -1.42 -3.70 -4.18
N LEU A 36 -0.16 -3.94 -3.86
CA LEU A 36 0.95 -3.21 -4.48
C LEU A 36 0.99 -3.45 -5.98
N GLU A 37 0.77 -4.69 -6.41
CA GLU A 37 0.71 -5.01 -7.84
C GLU A 37 -0.43 -4.26 -8.52
N LYS A 38 -1.57 -4.19 -7.87
CA LYS A 38 -2.74 -3.49 -8.41
C LYS A 38 -2.44 -2.01 -8.61
N LEU A 39 -1.60 -1.43 -7.76
CA LEU A 39 -1.18 -0.03 -7.89
C LEU A 39 -0.05 0.17 -8.89
N GLY A 40 0.53 -0.92 -9.39
CA GLY A 40 1.64 -0.83 -10.34
C GLY A 40 3.00 -0.69 -9.67
N ILE A 41 3.07 -0.94 -8.38
CA ILE A 41 4.35 -0.88 -7.65
C ILE A 41 5.03 -2.23 -7.76
N ALA A 42 6.21 -2.26 -8.35
CA ALA A 42 6.94 -3.51 -8.59
C ALA A 42 7.35 -4.15 -7.26
N PRO A 43 7.33 -5.50 -7.19
CA PRO A 43 7.67 -6.19 -5.94
C PRO A 43 9.08 -5.90 -5.44
N ASP A 44 10.02 -5.68 -6.36
CA ASP A 44 11.42 -5.41 -6.01
C ASP A 44 11.70 -3.92 -5.79
N PHE A 45 10.70 -3.06 -5.97
CA PHE A 45 10.85 -1.64 -5.70
C PHE A 45 10.93 -1.44 -4.18
N GLU A 46 11.97 -0.75 -3.73
CA GLU A 46 12.17 -0.52 -2.30
C GLU A 46 11.08 0.37 -1.72
N LYS A 47 10.45 -0.10 -0.67
CA LYS A 47 9.39 0.61 0.01
C LYS A 47 9.17 0.01 1.38
N ARG A 48 8.47 0.75 2.22
CA ARG A 48 8.01 0.27 3.52
C ARG A 48 6.50 0.22 3.48
N VAL A 49 5.94 -0.89 3.92
CA VAL A 49 4.49 -1.07 3.96
C VAL A 49 4.07 -1.35 5.40
N LEU A 50 3.15 -0.54 5.88
CA LEU A 50 2.56 -0.73 7.21
C LEU A 50 1.07 -0.93 7.04
N VAL A 51 0.54 -1.90 7.75
CA VAL A 51 -0.91 -2.13 7.81
C VAL A 51 -1.34 -1.89 9.24
N ASN A 52 -2.20 -0.90 9.41
CA ASN A 52 -2.67 -0.48 10.75
C ASN A 52 -1.51 -0.19 11.70
N GLY A 53 -0.45 0.43 11.17
CA GLY A 53 0.70 0.84 11.95
C GLY A 53 1.76 -0.21 12.18
N ARG A 54 1.63 -1.39 11.59
CA ARG A 54 2.60 -2.47 11.74
C ARG A 54 3.22 -2.84 10.41
N HIS A 55 4.49 -3.15 10.41
CA HIS A 55 5.16 -3.63 9.22
C HIS A 55 4.45 -4.87 8.68
N ALA A 56 4.23 -4.89 7.38
CA ALA A 56 3.47 -5.95 6.75
C ALA A 56 4.32 -6.67 5.70
N ASP A 57 4.31 -7.98 5.79
CA ASP A 57 4.85 -8.86 4.75
C ASP A 57 3.94 -8.80 3.53
N PRO A 58 4.47 -8.95 2.31
CA PRO A 58 3.61 -9.03 1.13
C PRO A 58 2.56 -10.13 1.20
N SER A 59 2.80 -11.18 1.99
CA SER A 59 1.87 -12.29 2.12
C SER A 59 0.72 -12.04 3.09
N ILE A 60 0.76 -10.93 3.82
CA ILE A 60 -0.29 -10.58 4.79
C ILE A 60 -1.60 -10.34 4.06
N ARG A 61 -2.67 -11.00 4.50
CA ARG A 61 -4.00 -10.76 3.96
C ARG A 61 -4.59 -9.51 4.57
N LEU A 62 -5.19 -8.69 3.72
CA LEU A 62 -5.83 -7.46 4.16
C LEU A 62 -7.26 -7.72 4.57
N SER A 63 -7.76 -6.89 5.47
CA SER A 63 -9.14 -6.94 5.97
C SER A 63 -9.84 -5.64 5.63
N GLU A 64 -11.16 -5.70 5.55
CA GLU A 64 -11.97 -4.52 5.29
C GLU A 64 -11.68 -3.43 6.30
N GLY A 65 -11.48 -2.23 5.83
CA GLY A 65 -11.21 -1.08 6.68
C GLY A 65 -9.76 -0.90 7.10
N ASP A 66 -8.87 -1.78 6.65
CA ASP A 66 -7.45 -1.64 6.96
C ASP A 66 -6.90 -0.32 6.41
N ASP A 67 -5.99 0.28 7.17
CA ASP A 67 -5.20 1.42 6.72
C ASP A 67 -3.83 0.91 6.26
N VAL A 68 -3.53 1.12 4.99
CA VAL A 68 -2.28 0.67 4.39
C VAL A 68 -1.44 1.90 4.09
N PHE A 69 -0.25 1.97 4.71
CA PHE A 69 0.67 3.09 4.54
C PHE A 69 1.87 2.61 3.73
N ILE A 70 2.17 3.30 2.64
CA ILE A 70 3.28 2.92 1.77
C ILE A 70 4.25 4.09 1.71
N TYR A 71 5.45 3.84 2.25
CA TYR A 71 6.51 4.85 2.38
C TYR A 71 7.67 4.51 1.48
N PRO A 72 8.39 5.51 0.97
CA PRO A 72 9.68 5.25 0.36
C PRO A 72 10.67 4.78 1.45
N PRO A 73 11.76 4.13 1.06
CA PRO A 73 12.76 3.72 2.04
C PRO A 73 13.35 4.93 2.73
N ALA A 74 13.87 4.71 3.95
CA ALA A 74 14.46 5.79 4.72
C ALA A 74 15.63 6.39 3.97
N ALA A 75 15.60 7.68 3.78
CA ALA A 75 16.66 8.38 3.07
C ALA A 75 17.93 8.48 3.91
N GLY A 76 19.02 8.46 3.23
CA GLY A 76 20.30 8.72 3.83
C GLY A 76 20.73 7.69 4.84
N GLY A 77 20.07 6.69 4.76
CA GLY A 77 20.38 5.67 5.73
C GLY A 77 21.63 5.95 6.40
#